data_d513183aaae4bb7d7cfcc52e2b2a1db6
#
_entry.id   d513183aaae4bb7d7cfcc52e2b2a1db6
#
_cell.length_a   1.000
_cell.length_b   1.000
_cell.length_c   1.000
_cell.angle_alpha   90.00
_cell.angle_beta   90.00
_cell.angle_gamma   90.00
#
_symmetry.space_group_name_H-M   'P 1'
#
loop_
_entity.id
_entity.type
_entity.pdbx_description
1 polymer ?
#
loop_
_entity_poly.entity_id
_entity_poly.type
_entity_poly.pdbx_seq_one_letter_code
_entity_poly.pdbx_strand_id
1 'polypeptide(L)'
;MSESILNSGSRIELLSPRLANQIAAGEVVERPASVIKELLENSIDSGAKRIDVDVEQGGVKLLRVRDDGSGISSDDLPLALARHATSKIRDLEDLERVMSLGFRGEALASISSVARLTLTSRTRSADQAWQVETEGRDMAPRVQPAAHPVGTSVEVRDLFFNTPARRKFLKAEKTEFDHLQEVIKRLALARFDVAFHLRHNGKTILSLHEANDDAARARRVAAVCGAGFLEQALPIEIERNRSEEHTSELQSQDAS
;
A
#
# COMPACT_ATOMS: atom_id res chain seq x y z
N MET A 1 -55.44 19.43 8.29
CA MET A 1 -54.35 20.36 8.62
C MET A 1 -53.03 19.66 8.22
N SER A 2 -52.59 20.02 7.04
CA SER A 2 -51.38 19.45 6.47
C SER A 2 -50.23 20.43 6.77
N GLU A 3 -49.40 20.09 7.75
CA GLU A 3 -48.21 20.86 7.99
C GLU A 3 -47.10 20.44 7.03
N SER A 4 -46.75 21.39 6.22
CA SER A 4 -45.64 21.42 5.32
C SER A 4 -44.34 21.10 6.06
N ILE A 5 -43.71 20.01 5.72
CA ILE A 5 -42.27 19.78 5.99
C ILE A 5 -41.53 20.81 5.17
N LEU A 6 -41.22 21.93 5.81
CA LEU A 6 -40.33 22.95 5.26
C LEU A 6 -38.98 22.32 4.97
N ASN A 7 -38.67 22.24 3.71
CA ASN A 7 -37.37 21.95 3.16
C ASN A 7 -36.37 23.02 3.68
N SER A 8 -35.76 22.76 4.83
CA SER A 8 -34.61 23.54 5.30
C SER A 8 -33.47 23.28 4.33
N GLY A 9 -33.28 24.21 3.39
CA GLY A 9 -32.20 24.14 2.43
C GLY A 9 -30.92 23.77 3.14
N SER A 10 -30.30 22.66 2.76
CA SER A 10 -29.04 22.20 3.34
C SER A 10 -27.99 23.28 3.10
N ARG A 11 -27.56 23.95 4.16
CA ARG A 11 -26.44 24.89 4.09
C ARG A 11 -25.16 24.12 3.89
N ILE A 12 -24.23 24.70 3.13
CA ILE A 12 -22.87 24.16 3.03
C ILE A 12 -22.18 24.37 4.36
N GLU A 13 -21.69 23.25 4.97
CA GLU A 13 -21.01 23.25 6.26
C GLU A 13 -19.65 22.56 6.12
N LEU A 14 -18.69 23.01 6.95
CA LEU A 14 -17.40 22.35 7.07
C LEU A 14 -17.57 20.98 7.75
N LEU A 15 -17.11 19.94 7.09
CA LEU A 15 -17.11 18.61 7.66
C LEU A 15 -16.10 18.51 8.81
N SER A 16 -16.41 17.71 9.82
CA SER A 16 -15.41 17.35 10.82
C SER A 16 -14.21 16.66 10.14
N PRO A 17 -12.98 16.85 10.62
CA PRO A 17 -11.80 16.20 10.04
C PRO A 17 -11.96 14.68 9.91
N ARG A 18 -12.61 14.05 10.89
CA ARG A 18 -12.90 12.62 10.86
C ARG A 18 -13.82 12.23 9.70
N LEU A 19 -14.91 12.96 9.49
CA LEU A 19 -15.86 12.67 8.41
C LEU A 19 -15.21 12.93 7.05
N ALA A 20 -14.46 14.01 6.92
CA ALA A 20 -13.68 14.30 5.72
C ALA A 20 -12.68 13.16 5.42
N ASN A 21 -12.01 12.64 6.46
CA ASN A 21 -11.08 11.51 6.33
C ASN A 21 -11.78 10.23 5.88
N GLN A 22 -12.94 9.92 6.45
CA GLN A 22 -13.72 8.75 6.03
C GLN A 22 -14.26 8.86 4.61
N ILE A 23 -14.63 10.05 4.15
CA ILE A 23 -15.08 10.29 2.77
C ILE A 23 -13.91 10.08 1.81
N ALA A 24 -12.79 10.76 2.05
CA ALA A 24 -11.59 10.65 1.21
C ALA A 24 -10.99 9.24 1.21
N ALA A 25 -11.06 8.52 2.35
CA ALA A 25 -10.69 7.11 2.36
C ALA A 25 -11.52 6.25 1.38
N GLY A 26 -12.68 6.74 0.92
CA GLY A 26 -13.48 6.04 -0.07
C GLY A 26 -12.87 6.01 -1.45
N GLU A 27 -12.04 6.95 -1.77
CA GLU A 27 -11.34 7.04 -3.05
C GLU A 27 -10.09 6.13 -3.08
N VAL A 28 -9.50 5.87 -1.92
CA VAL A 28 -8.26 5.08 -1.79
C VAL A 28 -8.53 3.64 -1.35
N VAL A 29 -9.46 3.45 -0.41
CA VAL A 29 -9.75 2.17 0.23
C VAL A 29 -11.16 1.71 -0.16
N GLU A 30 -11.28 1.02 -1.29
CA GLU A 30 -12.54 0.43 -1.74
C GLU A 30 -12.77 -0.98 -1.19
N ARG A 31 -11.70 -1.76 -1.07
CA ARG A 31 -11.70 -3.19 -0.70
C ARG A 31 -10.36 -3.63 -0.12
N PRO A 32 -10.26 -4.87 0.44
CA PRO A 32 -8.99 -5.42 0.93
C PRO A 32 -7.86 -5.39 -0.10
N ALA A 33 -8.16 -5.64 -1.38
CA ALA A 33 -7.17 -5.59 -2.46
C ALA A 33 -6.56 -4.20 -2.67
N SER A 34 -7.31 -3.11 -2.44
CA SER A 34 -6.75 -1.75 -2.49
C SER A 34 -5.78 -1.51 -1.34
N VAL A 35 -6.13 -1.97 -0.13
CA VAL A 35 -5.26 -1.87 1.04
C VAL A 35 -3.95 -2.60 0.81
N ILE A 36 -4.01 -3.87 0.40
CA ILE A 36 -2.80 -4.68 0.20
C ILE A 36 -1.90 -4.10 -0.88
N LYS A 37 -2.47 -3.52 -1.94
CA LYS A 37 -1.71 -2.86 -2.99
C LYS A 37 -0.84 -1.74 -2.42
N GLU A 38 -1.44 -0.81 -1.68
CA GLU A 38 -0.72 0.32 -1.07
C GLU A 38 0.37 -0.14 -0.09
N LEU A 39 0.08 -1.16 0.74
CA LEU A 39 1.05 -1.68 1.69
C LEU A 39 2.24 -2.35 0.99
N LEU A 40 1.99 -3.14 -0.05
CA LEU A 40 3.05 -3.79 -0.82
C LEU A 40 3.91 -2.78 -1.60
N GLU A 41 3.30 -1.76 -2.19
CA GLU A 41 4.03 -0.69 -2.87
C GLU A 41 4.93 0.07 -1.89
N ASN A 42 4.47 0.35 -0.68
CA ASN A 42 5.30 0.94 0.37
C ASN A 42 6.46 0.04 0.79
N SER A 43 6.23 -1.27 0.95
CA SER A 43 7.28 -2.24 1.26
C SER A 43 8.33 -2.31 0.14
N ILE A 44 7.91 -2.32 -1.11
CA ILE A 44 8.82 -2.30 -2.27
C ILE A 44 9.64 -1.00 -2.30
N ASP A 45 9.00 0.14 -2.11
CA ASP A 45 9.65 1.46 -2.10
C ASP A 45 10.65 1.60 -0.94
N SER A 46 10.45 0.88 0.18
CA SER A 46 11.41 0.82 1.31
C SER A 46 12.66 -0.02 1.01
N GLY A 47 12.75 -0.61 -0.18
CA GLY A 47 13.86 -1.48 -0.60
C GLY A 47 13.80 -2.89 -0.04
N ALA A 48 12.63 -3.37 0.37
CA ALA A 48 12.44 -4.71 0.87
C ALA A 48 12.84 -5.77 -0.13
N LYS A 49 13.48 -6.84 0.36
CA LYS A 49 13.82 -8.04 -0.41
C LYS A 49 12.90 -9.21 -0.07
N ARG A 50 12.20 -9.12 1.04
CA ARG A 50 11.22 -10.11 1.46
C ARG A 50 9.97 -9.43 2.01
N ILE A 51 8.82 -9.90 1.55
CA ILE A 51 7.51 -9.43 2.00
C ILE A 51 6.65 -10.65 2.37
N ASP A 52 6.24 -10.70 3.64
CA ASP A 52 5.33 -11.72 4.17
C ASP A 52 3.95 -11.09 4.36
N VAL A 53 2.92 -11.76 3.83
CA VAL A 53 1.52 -11.30 3.89
C VAL A 53 0.66 -12.36 4.61
N ASP A 54 -0.04 -11.94 5.66
CA ASP A 54 -1.03 -12.73 6.36
C ASP A 54 -2.42 -12.14 6.17
N VAL A 55 -3.37 -12.98 5.77
CA VAL A 55 -4.75 -12.59 5.48
C VAL A 55 -5.71 -13.48 6.25
N GLU A 56 -6.72 -12.88 6.89
CA GLU A 56 -7.85 -13.60 7.49
C GLU A 56 -9.16 -13.06 6.93
N GLN A 57 -10.10 -13.98 6.67
CA GLN A 57 -11.44 -13.66 6.16
C GLN A 57 -11.41 -12.74 4.94
N GLY A 58 -10.63 -13.09 3.91
CA GLY A 58 -10.52 -12.31 2.68
C GLY A 58 -9.91 -10.91 2.87
N GLY A 59 -9.27 -10.65 4.02
CA GLY A 59 -8.64 -9.37 4.37
C GLY A 59 -9.57 -8.41 5.13
N VAL A 60 -10.79 -8.82 5.45
CA VAL A 60 -11.72 -8.00 6.24
C VAL A 60 -11.37 -8.04 7.72
N LYS A 61 -10.97 -9.24 8.22
CA LYS A 61 -10.63 -9.43 9.64
C LYS A 61 -9.21 -9.04 9.94
N LEU A 62 -8.28 -9.46 9.09
CA LEU A 62 -6.85 -9.16 9.21
C LEU A 62 -6.20 -9.05 7.84
N LEU A 63 -5.43 -8.00 7.65
CA LEU A 63 -4.37 -7.85 6.67
C LEU A 63 -3.10 -7.48 7.42
N ARG A 64 -2.05 -8.29 7.31
CA ARG A 64 -0.73 -7.97 7.85
C ARG A 64 0.29 -8.07 6.72
N VAL A 65 1.06 -7.03 6.54
CA VAL A 65 2.22 -7.00 5.65
C VAL A 65 3.45 -6.76 6.51
N ARG A 66 4.45 -7.62 6.39
CA ARG A 66 5.75 -7.50 7.03
C ARG A 66 6.82 -7.51 5.98
N ASP A 67 7.72 -6.56 6.05
CA ASP A 67 8.87 -6.43 5.18
C ASP A 67 10.19 -6.33 5.94
N ASP A 68 11.29 -6.51 5.24
CA ASP A 68 12.67 -6.35 5.70
C ASP A 68 13.35 -5.09 5.14
N GLY A 69 12.57 -4.09 4.74
CA GLY A 69 13.05 -2.84 4.17
C GLY A 69 13.81 -1.93 5.15
N SER A 70 13.96 -0.67 4.80
CA SER A 70 14.73 0.31 5.58
C SER A 70 14.17 0.58 6.98
N GLY A 71 12.88 0.31 7.20
CA GLY A 71 12.16 0.70 8.41
C GLY A 71 11.80 2.20 8.45
N ILE A 72 11.07 2.58 9.49
CA ILE A 72 10.62 3.95 9.78
C ILE A 72 11.16 4.33 11.16
N SER A 73 11.68 5.56 11.31
CA SER A 73 12.17 6.06 12.58
C SER A 73 11.05 6.28 13.60
N SER A 74 11.36 6.28 14.90
CA SER A 74 10.38 6.56 15.96
C SER A 74 9.68 7.92 15.76
N ASP A 75 10.41 8.91 15.28
CA ASP A 75 9.91 10.26 15.11
C ASP A 75 8.98 10.39 13.90
N ASP A 76 9.21 9.56 12.87
CA ASP A 76 8.40 9.53 11.63
C ASP A 76 7.16 8.62 11.75
N LEU A 77 7.11 7.71 12.73
CA LEU A 77 5.96 6.79 12.88
C LEU A 77 4.62 7.51 13.02
N PRO A 78 4.45 8.56 13.84
CA PRO A 78 3.20 9.33 13.90
C PRO A 78 2.90 10.03 12.59
N LEU A 79 3.94 10.55 11.91
CA LEU A 79 3.82 11.25 10.63
C LEU A 79 3.37 10.31 9.51
N ALA A 80 3.79 9.04 9.55
CA ALA A 80 3.35 8.03 8.58
C ALA A 80 1.82 7.82 8.57
N LEU A 81 1.14 8.16 9.68
CA LEU A 81 -0.32 8.13 9.81
C LEU A 81 -0.98 9.49 9.61
N ALA A 82 -0.20 10.55 9.41
CA ALA A 82 -0.70 11.88 9.12
C ALA A 82 -0.99 12.02 7.62
N ARG A 83 -1.97 12.87 7.28
CA ARG A 83 -2.26 13.22 5.89
C ARG A 83 -1.21 14.16 5.34
N HIS A 84 -0.94 14.03 4.06
CA HIS A 84 0.00 14.88 3.33
C HIS A 84 1.44 14.78 3.87
N ALA A 85 1.76 13.73 4.64
CA ALA A 85 3.10 13.44 5.09
C ALA A 85 3.70 12.33 4.23
N THR A 86 4.74 12.66 3.48
CA THR A 86 5.46 11.72 2.62
C THR A 86 6.95 12.02 2.63
N SER A 87 7.76 10.97 2.59
CA SER A 87 9.22 11.09 2.40
C SER A 87 9.62 11.04 0.92
N LYS A 88 8.64 10.83 0.01
CA LYS A 88 8.88 10.49 -1.40
C LYS A 88 8.86 11.69 -2.33
N ILE A 89 8.24 12.81 -1.91
CA ILE A 89 8.10 14.05 -2.67
C ILE A 89 8.32 15.21 -1.73
N ARG A 90 9.17 16.16 -2.09
CA ARG A 90 9.46 17.39 -1.34
C ARG A 90 9.08 18.64 -2.11
N ASP A 91 9.16 18.59 -3.43
CA ASP A 91 8.90 19.70 -4.33
C ASP A 91 8.21 19.25 -5.63
N LEU A 92 7.95 20.22 -6.50
CA LEU A 92 7.28 19.98 -7.78
C LEU A 92 8.16 19.17 -8.76
N GLU A 93 9.48 19.32 -8.69
CA GLU A 93 10.42 18.58 -9.55
C GLU A 93 10.43 17.09 -9.18
N ASP A 94 10.35 16.76 -7.89
CA ASP A 94 10.18 15.39 -7.42
C ASP A 94 8.89 14.77 -7.96
N LEU A 95 7.80 15.56 -8.05
CA LEU A 95 6.52 15.09 -8.58
C LEU A 95 6.59 14.75 -10.07
N GLU A 96 7.35 15.51 -10.86
CA GLU A 96 7.55 15.25 -12.29
C GLU A 96 8.45 14.04 -12.55
N ARG A 97 9.34 13.70 -11.61
CA ARG A 97 10.31 12.60 -11.70
C ARG A 97 9.96 11.39 -10.85
N VAL A 98 8.70 11.28 -10.38
CA VAL A 98 8.29 10.20 -9.47
C VAL A 98 8.69 8.83 -10.00
N MET A 99 9.59 8.17 -9.28
CA MET A 99 10.02 6.78 -9.53
C MET A 99 9.46 5.79 -8.51
N SER A 100 8.86 6.29 -7.42
CA SER A 100 8.20 5.47 -6.41
C SER A 100 6.81 5.02 -6.87
N LEU A 101 6.38 3.83 -6.43
CA LEU A 101 5.05 3.30 -6.74
C LEU A 101 3.93 4.07 -6.04
N GLY A 102 4.20 4.60 -4.82
CA GLY A 102 3.28 5.43 -4.04
C GLY A 102 3.89 6.81 -3.73
N PHE A 103 3.12 7.89 -3.84
CA PHE A 103 3.64 9.25 -3.63
C PHE A 103 2.71 10.20 -2.87
N ARG A 104 1.44 9.87 -2.71
CA ARG A 104 0.42 10.82 -2.19
C ARG A 104 0.49 11.06 -0.68
N GLY A 105 1.19 10.22 0.11
CA GLY A 105 1.26 10.36 1.57
C GLY A 105 -0.08 10.22 2.29
N GLU A 106 -1.06 9.53 1.71
CA GLU A 106 -2.43 9.45 2.23
C GLU A 106 -2.91 8.02 2.50
N ALA A 107 -2.19 7.00 2.02
CA ALA A 107 -2.64 5.62 2.08
C ALA A 107 -2.85 5.13 3.53
N LEU A 108 -1.83 5.23 4.38
CA LEU A 108 -1.92 4.79 5.78
C LEU A 108 -2.93 5.61 6.59
N ALA A 109 -2.99 6.94 6.37
CA ALA A 109 -3.98 7.81 6.98
C ALA A 109 -5.42 7.43 6.57
N SER A 110 -5.63 7.12 5.30
CA SER A 110 -6.92 6.66 4.78
C SER A 110 -7.33 5.31 5.35
N ILE A 111 -6.40 4.33 5.38
CA ILE A 111 -6.63 3.00 5.95
C ILE A 111 -6.97 3.11 7.43
N SER A 112 -6.20 3.89 8.21
CA SER A 112 -6.41 4.06 9.65
C SER A 112 -7.77 4.70 9.98
N SER A 113 -8.33 5.51 9.08
CA SER A 113 -9.64 6.14 9.27
C SER A 113 -10.83 5.15 9.19
N VAL A 114 -10.64 3.99 8.56
CA VAL A 114 -11.70 2.98 8.32
C VAL A 114 -11.38 1.60 8.89
N ALA A 115 -10.22 1.43 9.54
CA ALA A 115 -9.77 0.19 10.16
C ALA A 115 -8.99 0.48 11.44
N ARG A 116 -8.74 -0.55 12.27
CA ARG A 116 -7.75 -0.49 13.33
C ARG A 116 -6.39 -0.79 12.72
N LEU A 117 -5.45 0.13 12.88
CA LEU A 117 -4.14 0.02 12.28
C LEU A 117 -3.05 0.01 13.36
N THR A 118 -2.14 -0.95 13.24
CA THR A 118 -0.90 -1.04 14.01
C THR A 118 0.27 -1.02 13.05
N LEU A 119 1.18 -0.08 13.26
CA LEU A 119 2.41 0.06 12.48
C LEU A 119 3.60 -0.12 13.41
N THR A 120 4.40 -1.19 13.21
CA THR A 120 5.58 -1.49 13.99
C THR A 120 6.80 -1.43 13.09
N SER A 121 7.84 -0.72 13.50
CA SER A 121 9.02 -0.57 12.65
C SER A 121 10.31 -0.40 13.45
N ARG A 122 11.42 -0.81 12.82
CA ARG A 122 12.77 -0.58 13.29
C ARG A 122 13.68 -0.27 12.10
N THR A 123 14.39 0.84 12.18
CA THR A 123 15.46 1.16 11.21
C THR A 123 16.74 0.39 11.54
N ARG A 124 17.64 0.28 10.58
CA ARG A 124 18.93 -0.40 10.77
C ARG A 124 19.81 0.26 11.82
N SER A 125 19.71 1.57 11.99
CA SER A 125 20.48 2.36 12.95
C SER A 125 19.86 2.41 14.35
N ALA A 126 18.66 1.90 14.54
CA ALA A 126 17.95 1.94 15.82
C ALA A 126 18.17 0.63 16.61
N ASP A 127 18.47 0.77 17.90
CA ASP A 127 18.61 -0.37 18.82
C ASP A 127 17.26 -0.97 19.19
N GLN A 128 16.19 -0.17 19.12
CA GLN A 128 14.84 -0.53 19.55
C GLN A 128 13.82 -0.29 18.45
N ALA A 129 12.85 -1.20 18.37
CA ALA A 129 11.67 -1.02 17.54
C ALA A 129 10.60 -0.18 18.26
N TRP A 130 9.79 0.51 17.47
CA TRP A 130 8.67 1.29 17.95
C TRP A 130 7.40 0.91 17.21
N GLN A 131 6.28 1.09 17.89
CA GLN A 131 4.95 0.81 17.38
C GLN A 131 4.06 2.01 17.56
N VAL A 132 3.26 2.31 16.55
CA VAL A 132 2.16 3.27 16.64
C VAL A 132 0.85 2.56 16.35
N GLU A 133 -0.14 2.81 17.18
CA GLU A 133 -1.49 2.27 17.04
C GLU A 133 -2.48 3.41 16.86
N THR A 134 -3.49 3.19 16.00
CA THR A 134 -4.67 4.05 15.92
C THR A 134 -5.89 3.23 16.31
N GLU A 135 -6.41 3.48 17.48
CA GLU A 135 -7.61 2.82 18.00
C GLU A 135 -8.51 3.82 18.72
N GLY A 136 -9.80 3.47 18.77
CA GLY A 136 -10.78 4.23 19.50
C GLY A 136 -11.49 5.32 18.70
N ARG A 137 -12.24 6.16 19.44
CA ARG A 137 -13.12 7.19 18.86
C ARG A 137 -12.33 8.32 18.21
N ASP A 138 -11.21 8.67 18.81
CA ASP A 138 -10.43 9.85 18.44
C ASP A 138 -9.31 9.52 17.43
N MET A 139 -9.04 8.22 17.18
CA MET A 139 -8.00 7.74 16.26
C MET A 139 -6.64 8.42 16.49
N ALA A 140 -6.37 8.83 17.74
CA ALA A 140 -5.12 9.45 18.11
C ALA A 140 -3.98 8.41 18.10
N PRO A 141 -2.86 8.68 17.42
CA PRO A 141 -1.74 7.76 17.41
C PRO A 141 -1.10 7.64 18.80
N ARG A 142 -0.87 6.40 19.24
CA ARG A 142 -0.13 6.10 20.47
C ARG A 142 1.16 5.41 20.11
N VAL A 143 2.28 6.01 20.46
CA VAL A 143 3.61 5.47 20.21
C VAL A 143 4.11 4.75 21.46
N GLN A 144 4.62 3.53 21.28
CA GLN A 144 5.18 2.71 22.37
C GLN A 144 6.35 1.87 21.87
N PRO A 145 7.28 1.48 22.79
CA PRO A 145 8.32 0.52 22.46
C PRO A 145 7.75 -0.83 22.02
N ALA A 146 8.43 -1.48 21.09
CA ALA A 146 8.04 -2.78 20.57
C ALA A 146 9.27 -3.66 20.26
N ALA A 147 9.02 -4.94 19.99
CA ALA A 147 10.03 -5.87 19.48
C ALA A 147 9.77 -6.14 18.00
N HIS A 148 10.73 -5.79 17.14
CA HIS A 148 10.68 -6.05 15.70
C HIS A 148 12.08 -6.15 15.12
N PRO A 149 12.36 -7.01 14.15
CA PRO A 149 13.62 -6.96 13.41
C PRO A 149 13.68 -5.67 12.58
N VAL A 150 14.78 -5.41 11.89
CA VAL A 150 14.85 -4.31 10.90
C VAL A 150 13.78 -4.52 9.84
N GLY A 151 13.08 -3.44 9.48
CA GLY A 151 11.96 -3.45 8.56
C GLY A 151 10.66 -2.94 9.19
N THR A 152 9.53 -3.21 8.55
CA THR A 152 8.22 -2.70 8.95
C THR A 152 7.16 -3.81 8.96
N SER A 153 6.24 -3.74 9.90
CA SER A 153 4.98 -4.50 9.88
C SER A 153 3.80 -3.55 9.97
N VAL A 154 2.89 -3.66 9.02
CA VAL A 154 1.59 -2.97 9.06
C VAL A 154 0.51 -4.01 9.25
N GLU A 155 -0.27 -3.86 10.30
CA GLU A 155 -1.40 -4.71 10.62
C GLU A 155 -2.69 -3.89 10.57
N VAL A 156 -3.62 -4.33 9.73
CA VAL A 156 -4.93 -3.71 9.53
C VAL A 156 -6.00 -4.70 9.97
N ARG A 157 -6.76 -4.34 10.99
CA ARG A 157 -7.83 -5.18 11.56
C ARG A 157 -9.20 -4.56 11.36
N ASP A 158 -10.19 -5.42 11.25
CA ASP A 158 -11.60 -5.08 11.23
C ASP A 158 -11.92 -3.98 10.18
N LEU A 159 -11.49 -4.20 8.94
CA LEU A 159 -11.69 -3.24 7.85
C LEU A 159 -13.17 -2.85 7.73
N PHE A 160 -13.44 -1.55 7.64
CA PHE A 160 -14.77 -0.93 7.60
C PHE A 160 -15.61 -1.13 8.87
N PHE A 161 -14.98 -1.35 10.05
CA PHE A 161 -15.71 -1.50 11.31
C PHE A 161 -16.60 -0.29 11.65
N ASN A 162 -16.20 0.90 11.26
CA ASN A 162 -16.87 2.17 11.52
C ASN A 162 -17.62 2.73 10.30
N THR A 163 -17.66 2.00 9.18
CA THR A 163 -18.34 2.36 7.94
C THR A 163 -19.22 1.20 7.44
N PRO A 164 -20.31 0.86 8.15
CA PRO A 164 -21.10 -0.33 7.87
C PRO A 164 -21.72 -0.35 6.47
N ALA A 165 -22.01 0.80 5.88
CA ALA A 165 -22.48 0.89 4.51
C ALA A 165 -21.44 0.33 3.53
N ARG A 166 -20.15 0.71 3.68
CA ARG A 166 -19.06 0.16 2.85
C ARG A 166 -18.85 -1.32 3.05
N ARG A 167 -18.93 -1.78 4.32
CA ARG A 167 -18.81 -3.20 4.64
C ARG A 167 -19.84 -4.06 3.91
N LYS A 168 -21.06 -3.56 3.68
CA LYS A 168 -22.11 -4.24 2.92
C LYS A 168 -21.81 -4.41 1.44
N PHE A 169 -20.94 -3.59 0.86
CA PHE A 169 -20.54 -3.71 -0.56
C PHE A 169 -19.42 -4.73 -0.79
N LEU A 170 -18.77 -5.21 0.26
CA LEU A 170 -17.79 -6.28 0.14
C LEU A 170 -18.47 -7.55 -0.38
N LYS A 171 -17.74 -8.27 -1.22
CA LYS A 171 -18.18 -9.55 -1.76
C LYS A 171 -17.91 -10.68 -0.77
N ALA A 172 -18.20 -11.91 -1.18
CA ALA A 172 -17.87 -13.08 -0.37
C ALA A 172 -16.35 -13.15 -0.12
N GLU A 173 -15.96 -13.74 1.02
CA GLU A 173 -14.57 -13.88 1.45
C GLU A 173 -13.65 -14.40 0.33
N LYS A 174 -14.09 -15.45 -0.37
CA LYS A 174 -13.33 -16.03 -1.49
C LYS A 174 -13.06 -14.98 -2.58
N THR A 175 -14.07 -14.21 -2.97
CA THR A 175 -13.94 -13.21 -4.03
C THR A 175 -12.99 -12.08 -3.63
N GLU A 176 -13.07 -11.59 -2.38
CA GLU A 176 -12.15 -10.56 -1.88
C GLU A 176 -10.73 -11.10 -1.81
N PHE A 177 -10.55 -12.35 -1.39
CA PHE A 177 -9.24 -13.00 -1.37
C PHE A 177 -8.67 -13.20 -2.79
N ASP A 178 -9.49 -13.61 -3.76
CA ASP A 178 -9.07 -13.78 -5.15
C ASP A 178 -8.53 -12.46 -5.74
N HIS A 179 -9.22 -11.33 -5.48
CA HIS A 179 -8.74 -10.01 -5.89
C HIS A 179 -7.42 -9.62 -5.23
N LEU A 180 -7.28 -9.91 -3.92
CA LEU A 180 -6.07 -9.63 -3.17
C LEU A 180 -4.89 -10.48 -3.70
N GLN A 181 -5.11 -11.76 -3.93
CA GLN A 181 -4.10 -12.67 -4.47
C GLN A 181 -3.63 -12.21 -5.87
N GLU A 182 -4.54 -11.70 -6.69
CA GLU A 182 -4.20 -11.18 -8.03
C GLU A 182 -3.26 -9.97 -7.95
N VAL A 183 -3.47 -9.04 -6.99
CA VAL A 183 -2.55 -7.92 -6.76
C VAL A 183 -1.15 -8.41 -6.40
N ILE A 184 -1.05 -9.38 -5.48
CA ILE A 184 0.25 -9.95 -5.07
C ILE A 184 0.94 -10.61 -6.26
N LYS A 185 0.23 -11.39 -7.05
CA LYS A 185 0.76 -12.06 -8.25
C LYS A 185 1.32 -11.06 -9.26
N ARG A 186 0.60 -9.97 -9.53
CA ARG A 186 1.05 -8.92 -10.45
C ARG A 186 2.33 -8.23 -9.96
N LEU A 187 2.39 -7.88 -8.69
CA LEU A 187 3.59 -7.28 -8.12
C LEU A 187 4.77 -8.27 -8.11
N ALA A 188 4.52 -9.54 -7.83
CA ALA A 188 5.55 -10.58 -7.88
C ALA A 188 6.11 -10.82 -9.28
N LEU A 189 5.32 -10.60 -10.34
CA LEU A 189 5.79 -10.63 -11.73
C LEU A 189 6.49 -9.34 -12.17
N ALA A 190 6.20 -8.21 -11.52
CA ALA A 190 6.88 -6.94 -11.77
C ALA A 190 8.20 -6.79 -11.00
N ARG A 191 8.38 -7.51 -9.88
CA ARG A 191 9.52 -7.39 -8.96
C ARG A 191 10.11 -8.75 -8.66
N PHE A 192 10.91 -9.25 -9.61
CA PHE A 192 11.59 -10.53 -9.49
C PHE A 192 12.65 -10.55 -8.39
N ASP A 193 13.18 -9.39 -8.03
CA ASP A 193 14.19 -9.17 -7.00
C ASP A 193 13.63 -9.23 -5.56
N VAL A 194 12.31 -9.41 -5.38
CA VAL A 194 11.63 -9.47 -4.09
C VAL A 194 11.00 -10.85 -3.88
N ALA A 195 11.18 -11.44 -2.71
CA ALA A 195 10.47 -12.65 -2.29
C ALA A 195 9.09 -12.30 -1.73
N PHE A 196 8.06 -13.08 -2.11
CA PHE A 196 6.68 -12.89 -1.63
C PHE A 196 6.15 -14.16 -1.00
N HIS A 197 5.62 -14.06 0.22
CA HIS A 197 4.95 -15.14 0.91
C HIS A 197 3.53 -14.71 1.28
N LEU A 198 2.53 -15.52 0.91
CA LEU A 198 1.13 -15.27 1.24
C LEU A 198 0.55 -16.41 2.05
N ARG A 199 -0.04 -16.09 3.19
CA ARG A 199 -0.85 -17.01 3.99
C ARG A 199 -2.28 -16.51 4.07
N HIS A 200 -3.23 -17.42 3.98
CA HIS A 200 -4.65 -17.13 4.17
C HIS A 200 -5.25 -18.10 5.19
N ASN A 201 -5.86 -17.56 6.24
CA ASN A 201 -6.43 -18.33 7.35
C ASN A 201 -5.41 -19.37 7.89
N GLY A 202 -4.15 -18.94 8.07
CA GLY A 202 -3.05 -19.77 8.58
C GLY A 202 -2.42 -20.74 7.58
N LYS A 203 -2.98 -20.91 6.37
CA LYS A 203 -2.44 -21.80 5.33
C LYS A 203 -1.57 -21.02 4.34
N THR A 204 -0.41 -21.55 3.98
CA THR A 204 0.42 -21.00 2.90
C THR A 204 -0.26 -21.20 1.55
N ILE A 205 -0.46 -20.10 0.84
CA ILE A 205 -1.09 -20.08 -0.50
C ILE A 205 -0.04 -19.85 -1.56
N LEU A 206 0.94 -18.99 -1.30
CA LEU A 206 1.98 -18.61 -2.25
C LEU A 206 3.32 -18.48 -1.52
N SER A 207 4.38 -19.02 -2.11
CA SER A 207 5.75 -18.87 -1.63
C SER A 207 6.66 -18.69 -2.86
N LEU A 208 7.04 -17.45 -3.12
CA LEU A 208 7.85 -17.06 -4.26
C LEU A 208 9.18 -16.51 -3.74
N HIS A 209 10.27 -17.17 -4.09
CA HIS A 209 11.62 -16.70 -3.78
C HIS A 209 12.05 -15.63 -4.78
N GLU A 210 13.04 -14.81 -4.46
CA GLU A 210 13.68 -13.92 -5.43
C GLU A 210 14.17 -14.71 -6.66
N ALA A 211 14.14 -14.08 -7.81
CA ALA A 211 14.48 -14.69 -9.08
C ALA A 211 15.47 -13.81 -9.84
N ASN A 212 16.75 -14.05 -9.60
CA ASN A 212 17.84 -13.21 -10.09
C ASN A 212 18.43 -13.72 -11.43
N ASP A 213 18.01 -14.91 -11.90
CA ASP A 213 18.39 -15.47 -13.18
C ASP A 213 17.14 -15.90 -13.99
N ASP A 214 17.34 -16.16 -15.28
CA ASP A 214 16.23 -16.48 -16.21
C ASP A 214 15.50 -17.77 -15.85
N ALA A 215 16.21 -18.78 -15.34
CA ALA A 215 15.60 -20.03 -14.91
C ALA A 215 14.73 -19.82 -13.67
N ALA A 216 15.16 -18.99 -12.72
CA ALA A 216 14.36 -18.61 -11.56
C ALA A 216 13.16 -17.74 -11.97
N ARG A 217 13.32 -16.79 -12.90
CA ARG A 217 12.22 -15.99 -13.46
C ARG A 217 11.18 -16.87 -14.14
N ALA A 218 11.61 -17.81 -14.99
CA ALA A 218 10.72 -18.77 -15.63
C ALA A 218 9.95 -19.63 -14.62
N ARG A 219 10.62 -20.13 -13.58
CA ARG A 219 9.95 -20.88 -12.50
C ARG A 219 8.90 -20.03 -11.78
N ARG A 220 9.19 -18.73 -11.50
CA ARG A 220 8.23 -17.82 -10.89
C ARG A 220 7.04 -17.56 -11.80
N VAL A 221 7.26 -17.32 -13.10
CA VAL A 221 6.18 -17.15 -14.08
C VAL A 221 5.30 -18.39 -14.12
N ALA A 222 5.89 -19.60 -14.18
CA ALA A 222 5.15 -20.86 -14.11
C ALA A 222 4.33 -21.01 -12.83
N ALA A 223 4.90 -20.62 -11.67
CA ALA A 223 4.20 -20.70 -10.39
C ALA A 223 3.01 -19.72 -10.28
N VAL A 224 3.06 -18.59 -10.97
CA VAL A 224 2.00 -17.56 -10.95
C VAL A 224 0.96 -17.77 -12.04
N CYS A 225 1.40 -18.03 -13.28
CA CYS A 225 0.54 -18.11 -14.45
C CYS A 225 0.16 -19.55 -14.83
N GLY A 226 0.82 -20.55 -14.24
CA GLY A 226 0.67 -21.96 -14.59
C GLY A 226 1.76 -22.43 -15.57
N ALA A 227 2.12 -23.72 -15.49
CA ALA A 227 3.19 -24.30 -16.33
C ALA A 227 2.89 -24.20 -17.84
N GLY A 228 1.65 -24.40 -18.25
CA GLY A 228 1.24 -24.32 -19.66
C GLY A 228 1.40 -22.92 -20.28
N PHE A 229 1.52 -21.88 -19.47
CA PHE A 229 1.80 -20.53 -19.99
C PHE A 229 3.19 -20.46 -20.65
N LEU A 230 4.21 -21.07 -20.01
CA LEU A 230 5.58 -21.04 -20.54
C LEU A 230 5.75 -21.82 -21.86
N GLU A 231 4.93 -22.86 -22.07
CA GLU A 231 4.98 -23.65 -23.29
C GLU A 231 4.59 -22.84 -24.55
N GLN A 232 3.84 -21.76 -24.36
CA GLN A 232 3.34 -20.89 -25.42
C GLN A 232 3.93 -19.47 -25.37
N ALA A 233 4.78 -19.16 -24.39
CA ALA A 233 5.37 -17.84 -24.19
C ALA A 233 6.73 -17.73 -24.88
N LEU A 234 6.94 -16.59 -25.55
CA LEU A 234 8.26 -16.20 -26.06
C LEU A 234 8.83 -15.11 -25.14
N PRO A 235 10.03 -15.27 -24.60
CA PRO A 235 10.69 -14.21 -23.84
C PRO A 235 11.10 -13.08 -24.79
N ILE A 236 10.67 -11.87 -24.49
CA ILE A 236 11.06 -10.66 -25.21
C ILE A 236 11.69 -9.71 -24.20
N GLU A 237 12.98 -9.42 -24.37
CA GLU A 237 13.72 -8.45 -23.57
C GLU A 237 13.99 -7.21 -24.43
N ILE A 238 13.54 -6.04 -23.99
CA ILE A 238 13.77 -4.76 -24.66
C ILE A 238 14.54 -3.86 -23.70
N GLU A 239 15.81 -3.65 -24.00
CA GLU A 239 16.60 -2.60 -23.34
C GLU A 239 16.17 -1.25 -23.89
N ARG A 240 15.52 -0.44 -23.06
CA ARG A 240 15.33 0.98 -23.34
C ARG A 240 16.52 1.75 -22.79
N ASN A 241 17.45 2.09 -23.65
CA ASN A 241 18.38 3.17 -23.36
C ASN A 241 17.54 4.45 -23.24
N ARG A 242 17.38 4.96 -22.02
CA ARG A 242 16.95 6.34 -21.79
C ARG A 242 18.08 7.23 -22.27
N SER A 243 18.08 7.59 -23.55
CA SER A 243 18.85 8.71 -24.04
C SER A 243 18.33 9.95 -23.31
N GLU A 244 19.23 10.62 -22.61
CA GLU A 244 19.07 11.99 -22.14
C GLU A 244 18.92 12.90 -23.37
N GLU A 245 17.75 12.99 -23.96
CA GLU A 245 17.42 14.02 -24.92
C GLU A 245 17.01 15.26 -24.11
N HIS A 246 18.11 16.02 -23.59
CA HIS A 246 18.54 17.26 -24.15
C HIS A 246 17.58 18.36 -24.43
N THR A 247 17.37 19.17 -23.48
CA THR A 247 17.27 20.64 -23.57
C THR A 247 18.60 21.24 -24.02
N SER A 248 18.86 21.28 -25.31
CA SER A 248 19.93 22.08 -25.87
C SER A 248 19.58 22.68 -27.24
N GLU A 249 18.34 23.13 -27.45
CA GLU A 249 18.01 23.95 -28.63
C GLU A 249 17.02 25.07 -28.23
N LEU A 250 17.47 26.01 -27.40
CA LEU A 250 16.87 27.35 -27.29
C LEU A 250 17.92 28.34 -26.85
N GLN A 251 19.05 28.42 -27.59
CA GLN A 251 19.94 29.57 -27.59
C GLN A 251 20.54 29.73 -28.98
N SER A 252 19.80 30.47 -29.80
CA SER A 252 20.40 31.36 -30.82
C SER A 252 19.35 31.78 -31.84
N GLN A 253 18.63 32.84 -31.53
CA GLN A 253 18.06 33.75 -32.53
C GLN A 253 17.47 34.95 -31.80
N ASP A 254 18.41 35.84 -31.39
CA ASP A 254 18.16 37.29 -31.30
C ASP A 254 19.48 37.97 -31.27
N ALA A 255 20.01 38.18 -32.49
CA ALA A 255 21.03 39.15 -32.77
C ALA A 255 20.99 39.46 -34.29
N SER A 256 20.10 40.42 -34.66
CA SER A 256 20.28 41.35 -35.79
C SER A 256 19.17 42.38 -35.74
#